data_d615fd50d3b3c790e1d58daf22841208
#
_entry.id   d615fd50d3b3c790e1d58daf22841208
#
_cell.length_a   1.000
_cell.length_b   1.000
_cell.length_c   1.000
_cell.angle_alpha   90.00
_cell.angle_beta   90.00
_cell.angle_gamma   90.00
#
_symmetry.space_group_name_H-M   'P 1'
#
loop_
_entity.id
_entity.type
_entity.pdbx_description
1 polymer ?
#
loop_
_entity_poly.entity_id
_entity_poly.type
_entity_poly.pdbx_seq_one_letter_code
_entity_poly.pdbx_strand_id
1 'polypeptide(L)'
;MRKAEHRHSLSRTMAALTAVACASTSLAATPTTAAATSPSQTPKAMSSAPYIFPGNDGKAHKVAWDKHSFTIDGTRLSIWFGELHYWRLPSQQAWRDVMRKARANGFNAISLYFFWGLHQESADGKFDFSGIKDIDKLLTIAEEQGLYV
;
A
#
# COMPACT_ATOMS: atom_id res chain seq x y z
N MET A 1 -42.80 37.35 17.86
CA MET A 1 -43.73 36.46 17.11
C MET A 1 -43.24 35.05 17.19
N ARG A 2 -44.11 34.11 17.37
CA ARG A 2 -44.06 32.78 17.99
C ARG A 2 -43.00 31.81 17.49
N LYS A 3 -42.22 31.28 18.46
CA LYS A 3 -41.43 30.02 18.43
C LYS A 3 -42.39 28.83 18.29
N ALA A 4 -42.11 27.91 17.38
CA ALA A 4 -42.76 26.61 17.35
C ALA A 4 -41.70 25.54 17.67
N GLU A 5 -41.81 24.97 18.88
CA GLU A 5 -41.05 23.77 19.30
C GLU A 5 -41.80 22.55 18.77
N HIS A 6 -41.10 21.69 18.03
CA HIS A 6 -41.58 20.36 17.70
C HIS A 6 -40.88 19.31 18.59
N ARG A 7 -41.61 18.85 19.61
CA ARG A 7 -41.25 17.68 20.38
C ARG A 7 -41.68 16.43 19.61
N HIS A 8 -40.77 15.56 19.24
CA HIS A 8 -41.07 14.20 18.80
C HIS A 8 -41.02 13.26 20.00
N SER A 9 -42.21 12.73 20.33
CA SER A 9 -42.47 11.67 21.28
C SER A 9 -41.91 10.33 20.73
N LEU A 10 -41.03 9.69 21.49
CA LEU A 10 -40.56 8.34 21.24
C LEU A 10 -41.55 7.35 21.87
N SER A 11 -42.36 6.68 21.05
CA SER A 11 -43.20 5.56 21.45
C SER A 11 -42.35 4.28 21.53
N ARG A 12 -42.26 3.72 22.74
CA ARG A 12 -41.64 2.42 22.99
C ARG A 12 -42.71 1.32 22.70
N THR A 13 -42.46 0.55 21.65
CA THR A 13 -43.22 -0.68 21.39
C THR A 13 -42.36 -1.86 21.87
N MET A 14 -42.82 -2.51 22.97
CA MET A 14 -42.30 -3.80 23.42
C MET A 14 -42.86 -4.91 22.50
N ALA A 15 -41.98 -5.62 21.82
CA ALA A 15 -42.36 -6.86 21.12
C ALA A 15 -42.07 -8.07 22.03
N ALA A 16 -43.10 -8.83 22.29
CA ALA A 16 -43.03 -10.07 23.06
C ALA A 16 -42.36 -11.17 22.21
N LEU A 17 -41.34 -11.82 22.78
CA LEU A 17 -40.73 -13.02 22.21
C LEU A 17 -41.58 -14.23 22.56
N THR A 18 -42.19 -14.86 21.56
CA THR A 18 -42.79 -16.19 21.65
C THR A 18 -41.68 -17.22 21.33
N ALA A 19 -41.29 -18.01 22.31
CA ALA A 19 -40.39 -19.14 22.14
C ALA A 19 -41.10 -20.32 21.49
N VAL A 20 -40.72 -20.70 20.30
CA VAL A 20 -41.12 -21.95 19.66
C VAL A 20 -40.05 -23.00 19.95
N ALA A 21 -40.43 -24.03 20.74
CA ALA A 21 -39.54 -25.17 20.99
C ALA A 21 -39.62 -26.13 19.81
N CYS A 22 -38.59 -26.21 19.00
CA CYS A 22 -38.39 -27.27 18.01
C CYS A 22 -37.62 -28.42 18.63
N ALA A 23 -38.29 -29.57 18.77
CA ALA A 23 -37.67 -30.83 19.16
C ALA A 23 -36.78 -31.33 17.98
N SER A 24 -35.48 -31.33 18.16
CA SER A 24 -34.53 -31.86 17.18
C SER A 24 -34.20 -33.32 17.51
N THR A 25 -34.67 -34.23 16.65
CA THR A 25 -34.20 -35.62 16.63
C THR A 25 -32.74 -35.64 16.09
N SER A 26 -31.78 -35.95 16.96
CA SER A 26 -30.39 -36.12 16.59
C SER A 26 -30.14 -37.47 15.93
N LEU A 27 -29.93 -37.46 14.60
CA LEU A 27 -29.25 -38.57 13.93
C LEU A 27 -27.75 -38.43 14.20
N ALA A 28 -27.19 -39.40 14.92
CA ALA A 28 -25.73 -39.49 15.13
C ALA A 28 -25.05 -39.92 13.83
N ALA A 29 -24.47 -38.96 13.12
CA ALA A 29 -23.55 -39.25 12.04
C ALA A 29 -22.15 -39.35 12.63
N THR A 30 -21.53 -40.53 12.51
CA THR A 30 -20.10 -40.74 12.88
C THR A 30 -19.20 -39.90 11.96
N PRO A 31 -18.33 -39.05 12.50
CA PRO A 31 -17.37 -38.33 11.66
C PRO A 31 -16.27 -39.31 11.21
N THR A 32 -16.26 -39.68 9.94
CA THR A 32 -15.07 -40.27 9.32
C THR A 32 -14.03 -39.17 9.20
N THR A 33 -13.06 -39.17 10.13
CA THR A 33 -11.91 -38.26 10.10
C THR A 33 -10.97 -38.69 8.98
N ALA A 34 -11.15 -38.20 7.77
CA ALA A 34 -10.10 -38.22 6.77
C ALA A 34 -9.08 -37.16 7.15
N ALA A 35 -7.97 -37.60 7.74
CA ALA A 35 -6.80 -36.74 7.97
C ALA A 35 -6.23 -36.33 6.62
N ALA A 36 -6.62 -35.16 6.13
CA ALA A 36 -5.93 -34.53 5.03
C ALA A 36 -4.55 -34.07 5.51
N THR A 37 -3.54 -34.88 5.23
CA THR A 37 -2.14 -34.53 5.44
C THR A 37 -1.79 -33.42 4.42
N SER A 38 -1.99 -32.17 4.80
CA SER A 38 -1.42 -31.04 4.06
C SER A 38 0.09 -31.19 4.07
N PRO A 39 0.76 -31.17 2.90
CA PRO A 39 2.21 -31.11 2.89
C PRO A 39 2.65 -29.83 3.58
N SER A 40 3.27 -29.96 4.75
CA SER A 40 3.93 -28.86 5.45
C SER A 40 5.06 -28.37 4.55
N GLN A 41 4.76 -27.36 3.73
CA GLN A 41 5.80 -26.62 3.04
C GLN A 41 6.52 -25.80 4.10
N THR A 42 7.63 -26.34 4.59
CA THR A 42 8.59 -25.56 5.36
C THR A 42 8.93 -24.32 4.52
N PRO A 43 8.69 -23.08 5.00
CA PRO A 43 9.06 -21.90 4.26
C PRO A 43 10.55 -21.99 3.97
N LYS A 44 10.94 -22.11 2.70
CA LYS A 44 12.34 -22.02 2.30
C LYS A 44 12.85 -20.70 2.85
N ALA A 45 13.79 -20.75 3.79
CA ALA A 45 14.37 -19.56 4.38
C ALA A 45 14.81 -18.65 3.22
N MET A 46 14.17 -17.50 3.10
CA MET A 46 14.57 -16.50 2.13
C MET A 46 16.00 -16.12 2.47
N SER A 47 16.88 -16.28 1.48
CA SER A 47 18.28 -15.89 1.59
C SER A 47 18.34 -14.46 2.17
N SER A 48 19.04 -14.30 3.28
CA SER A 48 19.25 -12.99 3.93
C SER A 48 20.27 -12.13 3.17
N ALA A 49 20.69 -12.54 1.98
CA ALA A 49 21.51 -11.71 1.13
C ALA A 49 20.72 -10.42 0.76
N PRO A 50 21.33 -9.24 0.94
CA PRO A 50 20.69 -8.00 0.56
C PRO A 50 20.32 -8.09 -0.92
N TYR A 51 19.05 -7.83 -1.25
CA TYR A 51 18.64 -7.77 -2.65
C TYR A 51 19.36 -6.59 -3.31
N ILE A 52 20.29 -6.93 -4.18
CA ILE A 52 21.01 -5.91 -4.96
C ILE A 52 20.09 -5.54 -6.13
N PHE A 53 19.67 -4.26 -6.18
CA PHE A 53 18.94 -3.75 -7.31
C PHE A 53 19.86 -3.70 -8.53
N PRO A 54 19.46 -4.31 -9.66
CA PRO A 54 20.18 -4.06 -10.90
C PRO A 54 20.21 -2.55 -11.17
N GLY A 55 21.39 -2.02 -11.49
CA GLY A 55 21.54 -0.60 -11.84
C GLY A 55 21.64 0.39 -10.69
N ASN A 56 21.82 -0.04 -9.44
CA ASN A 56 22.08 0.84 -8.31
C ASN A 56 23.50 0.66 -7.75
N ASP A 57 24.50 0.77 -8.63
CA ASP A 57 25.93 0.66 -8.28
C ASP A 57 26.74 1.92 -8.63
N GLY A 58 26.05 3.00 -9.00
CA GLY A 58 26.66 4.28 -9.39
C GLY A 58 27.29 4.30 -10.78
N LYS A 59 27.06 3.27 -11.60
CA LYS A 59 27.54 3.18 -12.99
C LYS A 59 26.43 3.48 -13.98
N ALA A 60 26.82 3.74 -15.22
CA ALA A 60 25.85 3.86 -16.32
C ALA A 60 25.36 2.48 -16.73
N HIS A 61 24.04 2.32 -16.78
CA HIS A 61 23.35 1.08 -17.16
C HIS A 61 22.53 1.27 -18.41
N LYS A 62 22.41 0.19 -19.21
CA LYS A 62 21.54 0.18 -20.38
C LYS A 62 20.15 -0.28 -19.98
N VAL A 63 19.19 0.64 -19.98
CA VAL A 63 17.78 0.32 -19.81
C VAL A 63 17.16 0.06 -21.18
N ALA A 64 16.47 -1.05 -21.35
CA ALA A 64 15.74 -1.43 -22.52
C ALA A 64 14.40 -2.09 -22.16
N TRP A 65 13.57 -2.36 -23.15
CA TRP A 65 12.31 -3.08 -22.97
C TRP A 65 11.98 -3.90 -24.22
N ASP A 66 11.21 -4.94 -24.04
CA ASP A 66 10.63 -5.72 -25.09
C ASP A 66 9.12 -5.96 -24.81
N LYS A 67 8.48 -6.88 -25.57
CA LYS A 67 7.07 -7.22 -25.37
C LYS A 67 6.75 -7.90 -24.00
N HIS A 68 7.75 -8.23 -23.21
CA HIS A 68 7.58 -8.97 -21.97
C HIS A 68 7.89 -8.14 -20.72
N SER A 69 8.98 -7.34 -20.73
CA SER A 69 9.39 -6.56 -19.53
C SER A 69 10.46 -5.51 -19.88
N PHE A 70 10.76 -4.69 -18.88
CA PHE A 70 11.99 -3.93 -18.84
C PHE A 70 13.20 -4.84 -18.61
N THR A 71 14.35 -4.40 -19.09
CA THR A 71 15.63 -5.04 -18.82
C THR A 71 16.65 -3.97 -18.42
N ILE A 72 17.54 -4.33 -17.47
CA ILE A 72 18.72 -3.55 -17.14
C ILE A 72 19.92 -4.42 -17.47
N ASP A 73 20.81 -3.97 -18.36
CA ASP A 73 21.95 -4.72 -18.88
C ASP A 73 21.60 -6.14 -19.36
N GLY A 74 20.44 -6.27 -20.01
CA GLY A 74 19.92 -7.55 -20.48
C GLY A 74 19.23 -8.42 -19.42
N THR A 75 19.29 -8.05 -18.14
CA THR A 75 18.58 -8.76 -17.05
C THR A 75 17.16 -8.26 -16.94
N ARG A 76 16.19 -9.18 -16.93
CA ARG A 76 14.77 -8.83 -16.82
C ARG A 76 14.43 -8.27 -15.45
N LEU A 77 13.62 -7.22 -15.48
CA LEU A 77 13.12 -6.54 -14.29
C LEU A 77 11.59 -6.61 -14.25
N SER A 78 11.05 -7.23 -13.21
CA SER A 78 9.65 -7.11 -12.86
C SER A 78 9.47 -5.93 -11.92
N ILE A 79 8.68 -4.95 -12.33
CA ILE A 79 8.40 -3.76 -11.52
C ILE A 79 7.14 -4.01 -10.69
N TRP A 80 7.31 -3.95 -9.37
CA TRP A 80 6.22 -4.02 -8.39
C TRP A 80 6.20 -2.71 -7.61
N PHE A 81 5.20 -1.88 -7.85
CA PHE A 81 5.19 -0.51 -7.35
C PHE A 81 3.87 -0.14 -6.68
N GLY A 82 3.94 0.91 -5.83
CA GLY A 82 2.81 1.64 -5.29
C GLY A 82 2.93 3.12 -5.62
N GLU A 83 1.80 3.81 -5.72
CA GLU A 83 1.79 5.25 -5.94
C GLU A 83 1.97 5.99 -4.62
N LEU A 84 2.86 7.00 -4.60
CA LEU A 84 3.14 7.84 -3.45
C LEU A 84 2.82 9.31 -3.77
N HIS A 85 1.84 9.84 -3.06
CA HIS A 85 1.50 11.25 -3.08
C HIS A 85 2.33 12.00 -2.02
N TYR A 86 3.55 12.39 -2.36
CA TYR A 86 4.52 13.00 -1.44
C TYR A 86 3.98 14.24 -0.72
N TRP A 87 3.16 15.05 -1.40
CA TRP A 87 2.57 16.28 -0.83
C TRP A 87 1.51 16.02 0.24
N ARG A 88 1.00 14.81 0.38
CA ARG A 88 0.05 14.42 1.43
C ARG A 88 0.75 14.03 2.73
N LEU A 89 2.07 13.90 2.67
CA LEU A 89 2.88 13.52 3.83
C LEU A 89 3.48 14.76 4.47
N PRO A 90 3.46 14.87 5.80
CA PRO A 90 3.76 16.13 6.49
C PRO A 90 5.26 16.46 6.52
N SER A 91 6.15 15.54 6.13
CA SER A 91 7.59 15.74 6.21
C SER A 91 8.38 14.77 5.34
N GLN A 92 9.62 15.13 5.04
CA GLN A 92 10.59 14.26 4.36
C GLN A 92 10.87 12.98 5.17
N GLN A 93 10.80 13.03 6.49
CA GLN A 93 10.93 11.84 7.32
C GLN A 93 9.74 10.87 7.14
N ALA A 94 8.54 11.39 6.94
CA ALA A 94 7.37 10.57 6.61
C ALA A 94 7.52 9.91 5.23
N TRP A 95 8.14 10.58 4.23
CA TRP A 95 8.47 9.95 2.95
C TRP A 95 9.38 8.74 3.14
N ARG A 96 10.46 8.92 3.92
CA ARG A 96 11.41 7.85 4.24
C ARG A 96 10.73 6.66 4.91
N ASP A 97 9.86 6.92 5.88
CA ASP A 97 9.17 5.86 6.62
C ASP A 97 8.22 5.05 5.71
N VAL A 98 7.45 5.73 4.87
CA VAL A 98 6.53 5.08 3.90
C VAL A 98 7.33 4.26 2.87
N MET A 99 8.38 4.83 2.29
CA MET A 99 9.22 4.15 1.30
C MET A 99 9.92 2.93 1.89
N ARG A 100 10.44 3.05 3.12
CA ARG A 100 11.03 1.91 3.85
C ARG A 100 10.02 0.80 4.07
N LYS A 101 8.78 1.14 4.46
CA LYS A 101 7.69 0.16 4.64
C LYS A 101 7.29 -0.47 3.31
N ALA A 102 7.19 0.30 2.24
CA ALA A 102 6.93 -0.23 0.90
C ALA A 102 8.02 -1.25 0.51
N ARG A 103 9.29 -0.87 0.70
CA ARG A 103 10.43 -1.75 0.42
C ARG A 103 10.37 -3.03 1.24
N ALA A 104 10.07 -2.95 2.53
CA ALA A 104 9.96 -4.10 3.43
C ALA A 104 8.81 -5.04 3.03
N ASN A 105 7.79 -4.54 2.35
CA ASN A 105 6.66 -5.31 1.81
C ASN A 105 6.90 -5.84 0.39
N GLY A 106 8.12 -5.73 -0.13
CA GLY A 106 8.51 -6.33 -1.41
C GLY A 106 8.37 -5.42 -2.62
N PHE A 107 7.93 -4.18 -2.46
CA PHE A 107 7.94 -3.22 -3.56
C PHE A 107 9.39 -2.91 -3.97
N ASN A 108 9.63 -2.80 -5.27
CA ASN A 108 10.92 -2.42 -5.81
C ASN A 108 10.89 -1.07 -6.52
N ALA A 109 9.72 -0.46 -6.61
CA ALA A 109 9.54 0.85 -7.22
C ALA A 109 8.45 1.66 -6.49
N ILE A 110 8.46 2.96 -6.70
CA ILE A 110 7.35 3.87 -6.40
C ILE A 110 6.96 4.63 -7.66
N SER A 111 5.65 4.86 -7.83
CA SER A 111 5.13 5.76 -8.84
C SER A 111 4.88 7.12 -8.21
N LEU A 112 5.36 8.17 -8.86
CA LEU A 112 5.18 9.55 -8.45
C LEU A 112 4.51 10.31 -9.58
N TYR A 113 3.70 11.31 -9.27
CA TYR A 113 3.37 12.37 -10.18
C TYR A 113 3.55 13.73 -9.49
N PHE A 114 3.92 14.73 -10.26
CA PHE A 114 4.18 16.06 -9.72
C PHE A 114 2.93 16.91 -9.82
N PHE A 115 2.47 17.36 -8.67
CA PHE A 115 1.30 18.24 -8.61
C PHE A 115 1.74 19.66 -8.93
N TRP A 116 1.54 20.08 -10.17
CA TRP A 116 1.98 21.39 -10.67
C TRP A 116 1.59 22.55 -9.76
N GLY A 117 0.32 22.63 -9.36
CA GLY A 117 -0.18 23.72 -8.52
C GLY A 117 0.44 23.81 -7.13
N LEU A 118 1.13 22.73 -6.67
CA LEU A 118 1.92 22.77 -5.44
C LEU A 118 3.25 23.50 -5.63
N HIS A 119 3.86 23.29 -6.79
CA HIS A 119 5.20 23.84 -7.09
C HIS A 119 5.13 25.25 -7.68
N GLN A 120 4.01 25.61 -8.29
CA GLN A 120 3.77 26.92 -8.84
C GLN A 120 2.43 27.45 -8.33
N GLU A 121 2.43 28.02 -7.15
CA GLU A 121 1.21 28.54 -6.48
C GLU A 121 0.78 29.90 -7.00
N SER A 122 1.69 30.64 -7.65
CA SER A 122 1.41 31.97 -8.16
C SER A 122 1.57 32.06 -9.69
N ALA A 123 0.88 33.02 -10.29
CA ALA A 123 0.93 33.26 -11.73
C ALA A 123 2.24 33.92 -12.21
N ASP A 124 3.20 34.22 -11.32
CA ASP A 124 4.46 34.87 -11.63
C ASP A 124 5.50 33.95 -12.29
N GLY A 125 5.15 32.68 -12.50
CA GLY A 125 6.00 31.68 -13.14
C GLY A 125 7.11 31.10 -12.26
N LYS A 126 7.19 31.49 -10.98
CA LYS A 126 8.19 30.95 -10.06
C LYS A 126 7.78 29.60 -9.52
N PHE A 127 8.76 28.70 -9.47
CA PHE A 127 8.59 27.38 -8.87
C PHE A 127 9.22 27.34 -7.48
N ASP A 128 8.57 26.63 -6.57
CA ASP A 128 9.07 26.35 -5.23
C ASP A 128 9.33 24.84 -5.08
N PHE A 129 10.58 24.51 -4.77
CA PHE A 129 11.05 23.14 -4.49
C PHE A 129 11.63 23.03 -3.08
N SER A 130 11.11 23.78 -2.12
CA SER A 130 11.57 23.76 -0.72
C SER A 130 10.73 22.83 0.16
N GLY A 131 11.30 22.34 1.26
CA GLY A 131 10.62 21.56 2.29
C GLY A 131 9.98 20.28 1.75
N ILE A 132 8.65 20.18 1.82
CA ILE A 132 7.90 19.04 1.28
C ILE A 132 7.70 19.09 -0.25
N LYS A 133 8.23 20.11 -0.90
CA LYS A 133 8.24 20.28 -2.35
C LYS A 133 9.60 19.94 -2.96
N ASP A 134 10.57 19.54 -2.14
CA ASP A 134 11.94 19.21 -2.55
C ASP A 134 11.99 17.84 -3.24
N ILE A 135 11.90 17.87 -4.57
CA ILE A 135 11.87 16.67 -5.41
C ILE A 135 13.23 15.97 -5.42
N ASP A 136 14.34 16.70 -5.42
CA ASP A 136 15.69 16.11 -5.40
C ASP A 136 15.88 15.30 -4.12
N LYS A 137 15.41 15.82 -2.99
CA LYS A 137 15.44 15.09 -1.72
C LYS A 137 14.50 13.88 -1.73
N LEU A 138 13.33 13.98 -2.36
CA LEU A 138 12.39 12.86 -2.51
C LEU A 138 13.03 11.71 -3.30
N LEU A 139 13.68 12.01 -4.43
CA LEU A 139 14.38 11.02 -5.26
C LEU A 139 15.58 10.41 -4.52
N THR A 140 16.37 11.24 -3.82
CA THR A 140 17.47 10.77 -2.98
C THR A 140 16.99 9.79 -1.91
N ILE A 141 15.85 10.06 -1.26
CA ILE A 141 15.28 9.16 -0.26
C ILE A 141 14.83 7.84 -0.90
N ALA A 142 14.24 7.87 -2.10
CA ALA A 142 13.87 6.66 -2.82
C ALA A 142 15.10 5.80 -3.15
N GLU A 143 16.16 6.41 -3.62
CA GLU A 143 17.44 5.75 -3.88
C GLU A 143 18.03 5.12 -2.61
N GLU A 144 18.09 5.86 -1.50
CA GLU A 144 18.57 5.37 -0.20
C GLU A 144 17.74 4.16 0.31
N GLN A 145 16.46 4.07 -0.07
CA GLN A 145 15.61 2.92 0.26
C GLN A 145 15.69 1.81 -0.79
N GLY A 146 16.47 1.97 -1.86
CA GLY A 146 16.60 1.00 -2.95
C GLY A 146 15.31 0.82 -3.73
N LEU A 147 14.64 1.90 -4.08
CA LEU A 147 13.41 1.91 -4.88
C LEU A 147 13.65 2.61 -6.21
N TYR A 148 13.22 1.99 -7.30
CA TYR A 148 13.07 2.68 -8.58
C TYR A 148 11.94 3.72 -8.52
N VAL A 149 12.01 4.73 -9.38
CA VAL A 149 11.00 5.79 -9.47
C VAL A 149 10.51 5.92 -10.89
#